data_51c2711ab5a2cba9fac823b412c8cc82
#
_entry.id   51c2711ab5a2cba9fac823b412c8cc82
#
_cell.length_a   1.000
_cell.length_b   1.000
_cell.length_c   1.000
_cell.angle_alpha   90.00
_cell.angle_beta   90.00
_cell.angle_gamma   90.00
#
_symmetry.space_group_name_H-M   'P 1'
#
loop_
_entity.id
_entity.type
_entity.pdbx_description
1 polymer ?
#
loop_
_entity_poly.entity_id
_entity_poly.type
_entity_poly.pdbx_seq_one_letter_code
_entity_poly.pdbx_strand_id
1 'polypeptide(L)'
;MARRIRLDGLQDALRAVQRVPEAMREARTETLHEWADNVQDTAENRVARDTGNLWEAIDQRISEQYGRAEVGVWEADEMDYAYFVEKGTSSMKDQPFLVPAFTEHRPQVTRTYRAAFRRHWHGGGG
;
A
#
# COMPACT_ATOMS: atom_id res chain seq x y z
N MET A 1 9.03 43.16 6.27
CA MET A 1 8.02 44.03 6.48
C MET A 1 6.75 43.39 6.99
N ALA A 2 6.43 43.80 8.04
CA ALA A 2 5.28 43.25 8.66
C ALA A 2 4.03 43.74 8.00
N ARG A 3 3.20 42.86 7.73
CA ARG A 3 1.98 43.18 7.14
C ARG A 3 0.91 42.89 8.12
N ARG A 4 0.09 43.81 8.30
CA ARG A 4 -1.01 43.62 9.19
C ARG A 4 -1.96 42.65 8.53
N ILE A 5 -2.07 41.48 9.08
CA ILE A 5 -2.88 40.43 8.50
C ILE A 5 -4.04 40.19 9.44
N ARG A 6 -5.19 39.91 8.86
CA ARG A 6 -6.37 39.61 9.60
C ARG A 6 -6.19 38.36 10.39
N LEU A 7 -6.09 38.46 11.68
CA LEU A 7 -5.65 37.32 12.50
C LEU A 7 -6.69 36.21 12.58
N ASP A 8 -7.96 36.55 12.62
CA ASP A 8 -9.00 35.54 12.76
C ASP A 8 -9.00 34.57 11.57
N GLY A 9 -9.00 35.09 10.35
CA GLY A 9 -8.93 34.27 9.18
C GLY A 9 -7.60 33.56 9.02
N LEU A 10 -6.52 34.25 9.38
CA LEU A 10 -5.20 33.66 9.28
C LEU A 10 -5.01 32.48 10.24
N GLN A 11 -5.48 32.61 11.47
CA GLN A 11 -5.36 31.54 12.43
C GLN A 11 -6.12 30.30 12.01
N ASP A 12 -7.31 30.48 11.46
CA ASP A 12 -8.06 29.34 10.93
C ASP A 12 -7.34 28.67 9.78
N ALA A 13 -6.76 29.47 8.89
CA ALA A 13 -5.99 28.94 7.78
C ALA A 13 -4.76 28.18 8.27
N LEU A 14 -4.06 28.72 9.26
CA LEU A 14 -2.88 28.07 9.82
C LEU A 14 -3.23 26.75 10.50
N ARG A 15 -4.33 26.71 11.23
CA ARG A 15 -4.76 25.45 11.83
C ARG A 15 -5.09 24.41 10.76
N ALA A 16 -5.75 24.85 9.70
CA ALA A 16 -6.05 23.95 8.60
C ALA A 16 -4.77 23.40 7.98
N VAL A 17 -3.80 24.28 7.74
CA VAL A 17 -2.51 23.85 7.17
C VAL A 17 -1.77 22.90 8.10
N GLN A 18 -1.86 23.15 9.41
CA GLN A 18 -1.19 22.30 10.38
C GLN A 18 -1.77 20.90 10.45
N ARG A 19 -3.02 20.72 10.04
CA ARG A 19 -3.63 19.40 9.99
C ARG A 19 -3.22 18.60 8.75
N VAL A 20 -2.65 19.26 7.75
CA VAL A 20 -2.27 18.56 6.50
C VAL A 20 -1.29 17.42 6.73
N PRO A 21 -0.18 17.62 7.49
CA PRO A 21 0.76 16.51 7.69
C PRO A 21 0.12 15.30 8.35
N GLU A 22 -0.77 15.52 9.30
CA GLU A 22 -1.46 14.42 9.98
C GLU A 22 -2.41 13.71 9.03
N ALA A 23 -3.20 14.46 8.27
CA ALA A 23 -4.11 13.89 7.29
C ALA A 23 -3.34 13.11 6.24
N MET A 24 -2.18 13.61 5.81
CA MET A 24 -1.33 12.89 4.86
C MET A 24 -0.80 11.59 5.45
N ARG A 25 -0.40 11.62 6.71
CA ARG A 25 0.13 10.44 7.38
C ARG A 25 -0.94 9.37 7.53
N GLU A 26 -2.13 9.77 7.94
CA GLU A 26 -3.24 8.85 8.08
C GLU A 26 -3.68 8.29 6.72
N ALA A 27 -3.71 9.13 5.70
CA ALA A 27 -4.05 8.70 4.36
C ALA A 27 -3.02 7.72 3.81
N ARG A 28 -1.74 7.97 4.10
CA ARG A 28 -0.66 7.06 3.71
C ARG A 28 -0.83 5.71 4.36
N THR A 29 -1.07 5.70 5.66
CA THR A 29 -1.24 4.44 6.39
C THR A 29 -2.41 3.64 5.84
N GLU A 30 -3.53 4.29 5.64
CA GLU A 30 -4.71 3.62 5.09
C GLU A 30 -4.43 3.07 3.69
N THR A 31 -3.75 3.85 2.86
CA THR A 31 -3.41 3.43 1.49
C THR A 31 -2.47 2.24 1.49
N LEU A 32 -1.48 2.23 2.39
CA LEU A 32 -0.55 1.10 2.50
C LEU A 32 -1.28 -0.19 2.84
N HIS A 33 -2.18 -0.13 3.81
CA HIS A 33 -2.93 -1.32 4.21
C HIS A 33 -3.86 -1.80 3.11
N GLU A 34 -4.57 -0.88 2.47
CA GLU A 34 -5.49 -1.26 1.39
C GLU A 34 -4.73 -1.86 0.21
N TRP A 35 -3.61 -1.25 -0.17
CA TRP A 35 -2.79 -1.78 -1.26
C TRP A 35 -2.29 -3.18 -0.92
N ALA A 36 -1.75 -3.36 0.29
CA ALA A 36 -1.19 -4.65 0.69
C ALA A 36 -2.27 -5.73 0.72
N ASP A 37 -3.44 -5.42 1.25
CA ASP A 37 -4.54 -6.38 1.28
C ASP A 37 -4.98 -6.78 -0.12
N ASN A 38 -5.11 -5.80 -1.01
CA ASN A 38 -5.54 -6.06 -2.38
C ASN A 38 -4.51 -6.87 -3.16
N VAL A 39 -3.23 -6.51 -3.02
CA VAL A 39 -2.16 -7.22 -3.72
C VAL A 39 -2.03 -8.65 -3.19
N GLN A 40 -2.08 -8.81 -1.88
CA GLN A 40 -1.98 -10.14 -1.28
C GLN A 40 -3.13 -11.03 -1.74
N ASP A 41 -4.34 -10.51 -1.71
CA ASP A 41 -5.53 -11.25 -2.14
C ASP A 41 -5.41 -11.68 -3.61
N THR A 42 -5.01 -10.76 -4.47
CA THR A 42 -4.84 -11.05 -5.89
C THR A 42 -3.74 -12.08 -6.11
N ALA A 43 -2.61 -11.95 -5.41
CA ALA A 43 -1.52 -12.91 -5.53
C ALA A 43 -1.95 -14.30 -5.07
N GLU A 44 -2.67 -14.37 -3.96
CA GLU A 44 -3.19 -15.65 -3.46
C GLU A 44 -4.15 -16.31 -4.43
N ASN A 45 -4.95 -15.51 -5.12
CA ASN A 45 -5.89 -16.03 -6.09
C ASN A 45 -5.23 -16.44 -7.40
N ARG A 46 -4.09 -15.87 -7.71
CA ARG A 46 -3.37 -16.19 -8.95
C ARG A 46 -2.46 -17.39 -8.82
N VAL A 47 -1.90 -17.62 -7.63
CA VAL A 47 -0.96 -18.73 -7.47
C VAL A 47 -1.71 -20.06 -7.56
N ALA A 48 -1.12 -21.02 -8.28
CA ALA A 48 -1.76 -22.32 -8.47
C ALA A 48 -1.82 -23.08 -7.16
N ARG A 49 -2.98 -23.67 -6.86
CA ARG A 49 -3.18 -24.39 -5.60
C ARG A 49 -2.36 -25.67 -5.51
N ASP A 50 -1.95 -26.22 -6.66
CA ASP A 50 -1.12 -27.41 -6.67
C ASP A 50 0.35 -27.13 -6.34
N THR A 51 0.68 -25.87 -6.08
CA THR A 51 2.02 -25.50 -5.63
C THR A 51 2.22 -25.73 -4.13
N GLY A 52 1.36 -26.54 -3.50
CA GLY A 52 1.50 -26.86 -2.10
C GLY A 52 1.14 -25.71 -1.19
N ASN A 53 2.05 -25.36 -0.30
CA ASN A 53 1.78 -24.33 0.71
C ASN A 53 2.15 -22.93 0.25
N LEU A 54 2.51 -22.75 -1.01
CA LEU A 54 2.98 -21.45 -1.49
C LEU A 54 1.95 -20.35 -1.28
N TRP A 55 0.68 -20.62 -1.62
CA TRP A 55 -0.34 -19.61 -1.49
C TRP A 55 -0.58 -19.19 -0.03
N GLU A 56 -0.35 -20.11 0.91
CA GLU A 56 -0.47 -19.80 2.34
C GLU A 56 0.74 -19.02 2.85
N ALA A 57 1.86 -19.09 2.15
CA ALA A 57 3.08 -18.40 2.52
C ALA A 57 3.11 -16.94 2.04
N ILE A 58 2.18 -16.56 1.18
CA ILE A 58 2.09 -15.17 0.71
C ILE A 58 1.65 -14.32 1.89
N ASP A 59 2.41 -13.28 2.19
CA ASP A 59 2.17 -12.46 3.37
C ASP A 59 2.49 -11.01 3.04
N GLN A 60 2.24 -10.13 4.01
CA GLN A 60 2.51 -8.72 3.85
C GLN A 60 3.28 -8.19 5.05
N ARG A 61 4.09 -7.17 4.81
CA ARG A 61 4.82 -6.46 5.86
C ARG A 61 4.61 -4.98 5.64
N ILE A 62 4.15 -4.29 6.68
CA ILE A 62 3.85 -2.87 6.60
C ILE A 62 4.63 -2.15 7.68
N SER A 63 5.34 -1.10 7.27
CA SER A 63 5.98 -0.18 8.19
C SER A 63 5.33 1.19 8.03
N GLU A 64 4.46 1.53 8.95
CA GLU A 64 3.78 2.82 8.91
C GLU A 64 4.77 3.95 9.13
N GLN A 65 5.76 3.71 9.97
CA GLN A 65 6.80 4.71 10.26
C GLN A 65 7.54 5.13 9.01
N TYR A 66 7.88 4.19 8.15
CA TYR A 66 8.66 4.46 6.94
C TYR A 66 7.80 4.58 5.69
N GLY A 67 6.49 4.43 5.82
CA GLY A 67 5.60 4.52 4.68
C GLY A 67 5.85 3.42 3.66
N ARG A 68 6.04 2.18 4.11
CA ARG A 68 6.40 1.07 3.25
C ARG A 68 5.42 -0.08 3.42
N ALA A 69 5.05 -0.69 2.31
CA ALA A 69 4.27 -1.93 2.34
C ALA A 69 4.91 -2.91 1.35
N GLU A 70 4.99 -4.16 1.77
CA GLU A 70 5.57 -5.24 0.97
C GLU A 70 4.64 -6.42 1.00
N VAL A 71 4.50 -7.09 -0.14
CA VAL A 71 3.77 -8.35 -0.25
C VAL A 71 4.69 -9.35 -0.92
N GLY A 72 4.84 -10.52 -0.33
CA GLY A 72 5.74 -11.52 -0.87
C GLY A 72 5.76 -12.78 -0.04
N VAL A 73 6.83 -13.54 -0.19
CA VAL A 73 7.04 -14.80 0.50
C VAL A 73 8.37 -14.70 1.25
N TRP A 74 8.32 -14.80 2.56
CA TRP A 74 9.53 -14.72 3.40
C TRP A 74 9.86 -16.02 4.11
N GLU A 75 8.95 -16.98 4.08
CA GLU A 75 9.22 -18.27 4.69
C GLU A 75 10.35 -18.98 3.92
N ALA A 76 11.40 -19.39 4.64
CA ALA A 76 12.61 -19.88 4.00
C ALA A 76 12.33 -21.09 3.09
N ASP A 77 11.44 -21.98 3.53
CA ASP A 77 11.16 -23.20 2.78
C ASP A 77 10.41 -22.93 1.47
N GLU A 78 9.71 -21.80 1.39
CA GLU A 78 8.90 -21.47 0.23
C GLU A 78 9.50 -20.38 -0.66
N MET A 79 10.51 -19.67 -0.17
CA MET A 79 11.04 -18.50 -0.86
C MET A 79 11.65 -18.83 -2.23
N ASP A 80 12.47 -19.86 -2.28
CA ASP A 80 13.10 -20.26 -3.54
C ASP A 80 12.06 -20.79 -4.52
N TYR A 81 11.11 -21.55 -4.03
CA TYR A 81 10.05 -22.08 -4.86
C TYR A 81 9.18 -20.95 -5.42
N ALA A 82 8.89 -19.95 -4.61
CA ALA A 82 8.15 -18.77 -5.05
C ALA A 82 8.87 -18.07 -6.20
N TYR A 83 10.18 -17.94 -6.10
CA TYR A 83 10.98 -17.33 -7.15
C TYR A 83 10.86 -18.11 -8.45
N PHE A 84 10.97 -19.45 -8.37
CA PHE A 84 10.89 -20.29 -9.57
C PHE A 84 9.49 -20.25 -10.19
N VAL A 85 8.45 -20.21 -9.37
CA VAL A 85 7.08 -20.09 -9.89
C VAL A 85 6.91 -18.75 -10.61
N GLU A 86 7.42 -17.69 -10.04
CA GLU A 86 7.29 -16.35 -10.63
C GLU A 86 8.07 -16.21 -11.93
N LYS A 87 9.30 -16.72 -11.97
CA LYS A 87 10.22 -16.48 -13.08
C LYS A 87 10.36 -17.66 -14.03
N GLY A 88 9.97 -18.85 -13.58
CA GLY A 88 10.21 -20.06 -14.35
C GLY A 88 11.64 -20.56 -14.24
N THR A 89 11.87 -21.74 -14.79
CA THR A 89 13.20 -22.36 -14.88
C THR A 89 13.36 -22.94 -16.29
N SER A 90 14.51 -23.56 -16.55
CA SER A 90 14.74 -24.21 -17.84
C SER A 90 13.76 -25.35 -18.10
N SER A 91 13.20 -25.94 -17.04
CA SER A 91 12.29 -27.07 -17.14
C SER A 91 10.87 -26.74 -16.68
N MET A 92 10.62 -25.54 -16.19
CA MET A 92 9.31 -25.15 -15.71
C MET A 92 8.94 -23.79 -16.27
N LYS A 93 7.76 -23.70 -16.87
CA LYS A 93 7.27 -22.42 -17.37
C LYS A 93 6.90 -21.52 -16.22
N ASP A 94 7.18 -20.22 -16.39
CA ASP A 94 6.80 -19.23 -15.39
C ASP A 94 5.29 -19.16 -15.24
N GLN A 95 4.86 -18.95 -14.00
CA GLN A 95 3.46 -18.74 -13.65
C GLN A 95 3.42 -17.57 -12.66
N PRO A 96 3.63 -16.33 -13.15
CA PRO A 96 3.78 -15.18 -12.24
C PRO A 96 2.50 -14.91 -11.46
N PHE A 97 2.66 -14.58 -10.20
CA PHE A 97 1.54 -14.26 -9.31
C PHE A 97 1.76 -12.95 -8.55
N LEU A 98 3.02 -12.57 -8.28
CA LEU A 98 3.32 -11.34 -7.56
C LEU A 98 3.35 -10.12 -8.48
N VAL A 99 4.09 -10.20 -9.58
CA VAL A 99 4.21 -9.07 -10.50
C VAL A 99 2.85 -8.68 -11.08
N PRO A 100 2.02 -9.64 -11.56
CA PRO A 100 0.68 -9.26 -12.03
C PRO A 100 -0.18 -8.61 -10.94
N ALA A 101 -0.06 -9.07 -9.69
CA ALA A 101 -0.83 -8.49 -8.60
C ALA A 101 -0.41 -7.05 -8.35
N PHE A 102 0.90 -6.77 -8.36
CA PHE A 102 1.39 -5.40 -8.24
C PHE A 102 0.89 -4.53 -9.39
N THR A 103 1.01 -5.03 -10.60
CA THR A 103 0.62 -4.29 -11.79
C THR A 103 -0.86 -3.96 -11.80
N GLU A 104 -1.69 -4.90 -11.37
CA GLU A 104 -3.14 -4.70 -11.34
C GLU A 104 -3.54 -3.58 -10.39
N HIS A 105 -2.91 -3.50 -9.22
CA HIS A 105 -3.33 -2.56 -8.18
C HIS A 105 -2.55 -1.25 -8.17
N ARG A 106 -1.50 -1.15 -8.96
CA ARG A 106 -0.66 0.03 -9.01
C ARG A 106 -1.41 1.30 -9.44
N PRO A 107 -2.25 1.26 -10.48
CA PRO A 107 -2.91 2.50 -10.94
C PRO A 107 -3.89 3.09 -9.95
N GLN A 108 -4.34 2.30 -8.97
CA GLN A 108 -5.36 2.75 -8.03
C GLN A 108 -4.78 3.43 -6.79
N VAL A 109 -3.47 3.36 -6.60
CA VAL A 109 -2.84 3.87 -5.37
C VAL A 109 -3.10 5.35 -5.17
N THR A 110 -2.93 6.15 -6.22
CA THR A 110 -3.12 7.59 -6.12
C THR A 110 -4.58 7.93 -5.80
N ARG A 111 -5.51 7.22 -6.41
CA ARG A 111 -6.93 7.45 -6.16
C ARG A 111 -7.29 7.08 -4.72
N THR A 112 -6.80 5.96 -4.25
CA THR A 112 -7.02 5.52 -2.88
C THR A 112 -6.48 6.54 -1.89
N TYR A 113 -5.26 7.02 -2.14
CA TYR A 113 -4.64 8.02 -1.28
C TYR A 113 -5.45 9.32 -1.26
N ARG A 114 -5.86 9.80 -2.42
CA ARG A 114 -6.65 11.04 -2.49
C ARG A 114 -7.96 10.93 -1.73
N ALA A 115 -8.65 9.81 -1.90
CA ALA A 115 -9.92 9.61 -1.20
C ALA A 115 -9.70 9.54 0.31
N ALA A 116 -8.66 8.83 0.73
CA ALA A 116 -8.31 8.74 2.15
C ALA A 116 -7.94 10.10 2.72
N PHE A 117 -7.12 10.87 1.98
CA PHE A 117 -6.73 12.19 2.41
C PHE A 117 -7.95 13.10 2.62
N ARG A 118 -8.89 13.06 1.69
CA ARG A 118 -10.10 13.87 1.82
C ARG A 118 -10.90 13.51 3.07
N ARG A 119 -11.03 12.22 3.35
CA ARG A 119 -11.75 11.78 4.54
C ARG A 119 -11.08 12.27 5.81
N HIS A 120 -9.78 12.10 5.91
CA HIS A 120 -9.04 12.50 7.11
C HIS A 120 -8.97 14.02 7.26
N TRP A 121 -8.83 14.72 6.13
CA TRP A 121 -8.80 16.17 6.13
C TRP A 121 -10.11 16.76 6.61
N HIS A 122 -11.21 16.30 6.03
CA HIS A 122 -12.53 16.83 6.40
C HIS A 122 -12.94 16.37 7.79
N GLY A 123 -12.61 15.13 8.14
CA GLY A 123 -12.89 14.65 9.49
C GLY A 123 -12.16 15.44 10.56
N GLY A 124 -10.91 15.80 10.28
CA GLY A 124 -10.12 16.61 11.18
C GLY A 124 -10.56 18.07 11.20
N GLY A 125 -11.19 18.52 10.13
CA GLY A 125 -11.66 19.87 10.01
C GLY A 125 -13.01 20.13 10.68
N GLY A 126 -13.69 19.04 11.00
CA GLY A 126 -15.04 19.02 11.53
C GLY A 126 -15.40 20.09 12.48
#